data_1e571589c9e8cbb705546fb047c9224b
#
_entry.id   1e571589c9e8cbb705546fb047c9224b
#
_cell.length_a   1.000
_cell.length_b   1.000
_cell.length_c   1.000
_cell.angle_alpha   90.00
_cell.angle_beta   90.00
_cell.angle_gamma   90.00
#
_symmetry.space_group_name_H-M   'P 1'
#
loop_
_entity.id
_entity.type
_entity.pdbx_description
1 polymer ?
#
loop_
_entity_poly.entity_id
_entity_poly.type
_entity_poly.pdbx_seq_one_letter_code
_entity_poly.pdbx_strand_id
1 'polypeptide(L)'
;MLRDRDDNLLEHDKFIRDNIRSTDILIVSVGANDIALRPTATTIARMLQMAWLTQFHSIENRSAYALPYFKDMFGTKVQSYVSRLTSKTKPRAVVVCMIYFPLEWEKGQTSWANAQLKALRYDSYPEKLQMAIRQMYEVATRKIRIEGTQVFPCALYEPLDGKNKEDYIDRVEPSAEGGRKMAARFVEILEGIV
;
A
#
# COMPACT_ATOMS: atom_id res chain seq x y z
N MET A 1 -11.18 -1.94 -1.89
CA MET A 1 -11.39 -0.72 -1.08
C MET A 1 -12.86 -0.60 -0.76
N LEU A 2 -13.21 -0.40 0.53
CA LEU A 2 -14.60 -0.17 0.94
C LEU A 2 -15.23 1.03 0.23
N ARG A 3 -14.42 2.04 -0.10
CA ARG A 3 -14.82 3.26 -0.83
C ARG A 3 -15.24 3.02 -2.28
N ASP A 4 -14.91 1.86 -2.84
CA ASP A 4 -15.19 1.55 -4.25
C ASP A 4 -16.47 0.73 -4.44
N ARG A 5 -17.08 0.27 -3.33
CA ARG A 5 -18.30 -0.55 -3.39
C ARG A 5 -19.56 0.24 -3.78
N ASP A 6 -19.56 1.56 -3.45
CA ASP A 6 -20.75 2.40 -3.59
C ASP A 6 -20.57 3.56 -4.57
N ASP A 7 -19.48 3.58 -5.36
CA ASP A 7 -19.10 4.70 -6.26
C ASP A 7 -19.06 6.08 -5.54
N ASN A 8 -19.11 6.08 -4.21
CA ASN A 8 -19.21 7.29 -3.40
C ASN A 8 -17.89 7.61 -2.69
N LEU A 9 -17.36 8.78 -2.99
CA LEU A 9 -16.32 9.41 -2.18
C LEU A 9 -16.90 9.76 -0.81
N LEU A 10 -16.12 9.52 0.26
CA LEU A 10 -16.47 9.98 1.61
C LEU A 10 -16.40 11.50 1.69
N GLU A 11 -16.97 12.09 2.74
CA GLU A 11 -17.01 13.56 2.88
C GLU A 11 -15.62 14.22 2.82
N HIS A 12 -14.63 13.64 3.46
CA HIS A 12 -13.25 14.14 3.38
C HIS A 12 -12.62 13.95 1.98
N ASP A 13 -12.98 12.89 1.26
CA ASP A 13 -12.55 12.70 -0.13
C ASP A 13 -13.18 13.76 -1.06
N LYS A 14 -14.46 14.06 -0.84
CA LYS A 14 -15.17 15.15 -1.55
C LYS A 14 -14.52 16.49 -1.24
N PHE A 15 -14.18 16.73 0.04
CA PHE A 15 -13.46 17.94 0.44
C PHE A 15 -12.14 18.09 -0.30
N ILE A 16 -11.32 17.03 -0.38
CA ILE A 16 -10.07 17.04 -1.15
C ILE A 16 -10.37 17.34 -2.61
N ARG A 17 -11.30 16.62 -3.25
CA ARG A 17 -11.68 16.83 -4.66
C ARG A 17 -12.10 18.27 -4.95
N ASP A 18 -12.83 18.90 -4.01
CA ASP A 18 -13.45 20.20 -4.21
C ASP A 18 -12.51 21.37 -3.89
N ASN A 19 -11.41 21.11 -3.15
CA ASN A 19 -10.48 22.15 -2.68
C ASN A 19 -9.04 21.99 -3.20
N ILE A 20 -8.69 20.84 -3.81
CA ILE A 20 -7.35 20.63 -4.35
C ILE A 20 -7.05 21.63 -5.47
N ARG A 21 -5.84 22.17 -5.49
CA ARG A 21 -5.39 23.18 -6.46
C ARG A 21 -4.36 22.60 -7.42
N SER A 22 -4.18 23.26 -8.56
CA SER A 22 -3.18 22.87 -9.57
C SER A 22 -1.72 22.99 -9.09
N THR A 23 -1.49 23.75 -8.02
CA THR A 23 -0.18 23.86 -7.36
C THR A 23 0.08 22.82 -6.30
N ASP A 24 -0.94 22.09 -5.86
CA ASP A 24 -0.83 21.13 -4.78
C ASP A 24 -0.21 19.81 -5.26
N ILE A 25 0.37 19.06 -4.32
CA ILE A 25 0.81 17.68 -4.52
C ILE A 25 -0.04 16.77 -3.65
N LEU A 26 -0.66 15.77 -4.26
CA LEU A 26 -1.50 14.80 -3.56
C LEU A 26 -0.68 13.55 -3.21
N ILE A 27 -0.49 13.27 -1.91
CA ILE A 27 0.14 12.01 -1.45
C ILE A 27 -0.97 11.03 -1.05
N VAL A 28 -0.98 9.84 -1.66
CA VAL A 28 -2.00 8.82 -1.45
C VAL A 28 -1.36 7.55 -0.89
N SER A 29 -1.69 7.24 0.37
CA SER A 29 -1.31 6.00 1.04
C SER A 29 -2.58 5.25 1.45
N VAL A 30 -2.99 4.25 0.66
CA VAL A 30 -4.26 3.52 0.82
C VAL A 30 -4.07 2.03 0.53
N GLY A 31 -4.99 1.20 1.05
CA GLY A 31 -5.04 -0.23 0.77
C GLY A 31 -4.60 -1.14 1.93
N ALA A 32 -3.73 -0.68 2.82
CA ALA A 32 -3.30 -1.47 3.98
C ALA A 32 -4.47 -1.87 4.88
N ASN A 33 -5.38 -0.94 5.18
CA ASN A 33 -6.54 -1.18 6.03
C ASN A 33 -7.58 -2.12 5.41
N ASP A 34 -7.68 -2.16 4.07
CA ASP A 34 -8.55 -3.12 3.37
C ASP A 34 -8.05 -4.55 3.51
N ILE A 35 -6.75 -4.73 3.75
CA ILE A 35 -6.13 -6.03 3.99
C ILE A 35 -6.13 -6.37 5.48
N ALA A 36 -5.75 -5.43 6.35
CA ALA A 36 -5.50 -5.70 7.75
C ALA A 36 -6.74 -5.57 8.65
N LEU A 37 -7.58 -4.54 8.47
CA LEU A 37 -8.65 -4.23 9.41
C LEU A 37 -10.03 -4.70 8.96
N ARG A 38 -10.33 -4.69 7.67
CA ARG A 38 -11.66 -5.03 7.13
C ARG A 38 -11.56 -5.82 5.82
N PRO A 39 -10.83 -6.95 5.80
CA PRO A 39 -10.73 -7.75 4.60
C PRO A 39 -12.09 -8.38 4.25
N THR A 40 -12.41 -8.43 2.96
CA THR A 40 -13.55 -9.24 2.50
C THR A 40 -13.22 -10.71 2.58
N ALA A 41 -14.23 -11.60 2.57
CA ALA A 41 -14.01 -13.04 2.51
C ALA A 41 -13.10 -13.43 1.31
N THR A 42 -13.29 -12.77 0.18
CA THR A 42 -12.42 -12.96 -1.01
C THR A 42 -10.99 -12.51 -0.73
N THR A 43 -10.80 -11.34 -0.09
CA THR A 43 -9.46 -10.85 0.28
C THR A 43 -8.76 -11.86 1.18
N ILE A 44 -9.45 -12.35 2.23
CA ILE A 44 -8.91 -13.38 3.14
C ILE A 44 -8.52 -14.64 2.36
N ALA A 45 -9.40 -15.16 1.53
CA ALA A 45 -9.12 -16.35 0.72
C ALA A 45 -7.88 -16.18 -0.18
N ARG A 46 -7.74 -15.01 -0.84
CA ARG A 46 -6.58 -14.72 -1.69
C ARG A 46 -5.28 -14.53 -0.89
N MET A 47 -5.37 -13.93 0.30
CA MET A 47 -4.22 -13.81 1.20
C MET A 47 -3.75 -15.18 1.69
N LEU A 48 -4.67 -16.02 2.15
CA LEU A 48 -4.34 -17.40 2.58
C LEU A 48 -3.80 -18.23 1.41
N GLN A 49 -4.39 -18.14 0.23
CA GLN A 49 -3.88 -18.78 -0.98
C GLN A 49 -2.44 -18.36 -1.28
N MET A 50 -2.14 -17.06 -1.21
CA MET A 50 -0.78 -16.55 -1.40
C MET A 50 0.18 -17.10 -0.34
N ALA A 51 -0.23 -17.09 0.93
CA ALA A 51 0.60 -17.49 2.05
C ALA A 51 0.88 -19.00 2.08
N TRP A 52 -0.13 -19.84 1.82
CA TRP A 52 -0.05 -21.29 2.07
C TRP A 52 0.17 -22.12 0.79
N LEU A 53 -0.46 -21.74 -0.32
CA LEU A 53 -0.51 -22.58 -1.52
C LEU A 53 0.43 -22.10 -2.64
N THR A 54 0.90 -20.85 -2.58
CA THR A 54 1.74 -20.28 -3.65
C THR A 54 3.21 -20.54 -3.36
N GLN A 55 3.95 -21.02 -4.34
CA GLN A 55 5.41 -21.19 -4.26
C GLN A 55 6.11 -19.84 -4.46
N PHE A 56 7.28 -19.65 -3.87
CA PHE A 56 8.10 -18.44 -4.04
C PHE A 56 8.33 -18.10 -5.51
N HIS A 57 8.78 -19.07 -6.28
CA HIS A 57 9.04 -18.91 -7.70
C HIS A 57 7.80 -18.42 -8.49
N SER A 58 6.59 -18.83 -8.10
CA SER A 58 5.36 -18.37 -8.74
C SER A 58 5.03 -16.91 -8.42
N ILE A 59 5.46 -16.40 -7.26
CA ILE A 59 5.35 -14.98 -6.93
C ILE A 59 6.40 -14.19 -7.70
N GLU A 60 7.63 -14.67 -7.71
CA GLU A 60 8.77 -14.06 -8.37
C GLU A 60 8.55 -13.90 -9.88
N ASN A 61 8.13 -14.96 -10.56
CA ASN A 61 7.84 -14.93 -12.00
C ASN A 61 6.45 -14.43 -12.37
N ARG A 62 5.69 -13.92 -11.40
CA ARG A 62 4.35 -13.30 -11.56
C ARG A 62 3.28 -14.26 -12.06
N SER A 63 3.43 -15.55 -11.88
CA SER A 63 2.46 -16.58 -12.27
C SER A 63 1.50 -16.99 -11.14
N ALA A 64 1.64 -16.43 -9.93
CA ALA A 64 0.79 -16.75 -8.80
C ALA A 64 -0.68 -16.36 -9.05
N TYR A 65 -1.58 -17.31 -8.87
CA TYR A 65 -3.02 -17.16 -9.16
C TYR A 65 -3.71 -15.98 -8.40
N ALA A 66 -3.23 -15.63 -7.21
CA ALA A 66 -3.79 -14.54 -6.42
C ALA A 66 -3.29 -13.14 -6.88
N LEU A 67 -2.22 -13.05 -7.65
CA LEU A 67 -1.62 -11.78 -8.08
C LEU A 67 -2.59 -10.86 -8.86
N PRO A 68 -3.42 -11.36 -9.81
CA PRO A 68 -4.38 -10.51 -10.53
C PRO A 68 -5.35 -9.78 -9.59
N TYR A 69 -5.80 -10.43 -8.50
CA TYR A 69 -6.66 -9.81 -7.51
C TYR A 69 -5.99 -8.62 -6.80
N PHE A 70 -4.75 -8.81 -6.36
CA PHE A 70 -4.00 -7.73 -5.70
C PHE A 70 -3.54 -6.67 -6.68
N LYS A 71 -3.25 -7.04 -7.94
CA LYS A 71 -2.98 -6.08 -9.02
C LYS A 71 -4.19 -5.16 -9.26
N ASP A 72 -5.40 -5.71 -9.26
CA ASP A 72 -6.62 -4.91 -9.35
C ASP A 72 -6.77 -3.99 -8.13
N MET A 73 -6.56 -4.52 -6.92
CA MET A 73 -6.67 -3.74 -5.67
C MET A 73 -5.68 -2.57 -5.61
N PHE A 74 -4.39 -2.80 -5.84
CA PHE A 74 -3.33 -1.79 -5.73
C PHE A 74 -3.07 -0.99 -7.01
N GLY A 75 -3.63 -1.41 -8.11
CA GLY A 75 -3.55 -0.74 -9.40
C GLY A 75 -4.86 -0.09 -9.80
N THR A 76 -5.76 -0.87 -10.41
CA THR A 76 -7.00 -0.37 -11.02
C THR A 76 -7.87 0.43 -10.04
N LYS A 77 -8.10 -0.11 -8.84
CA LYS A 77 -8.94 0.56 -7.83
C LYS A 77 -8.30 1.81 -7.25
N VAL A 78 -6.97 1.78 -7.02
CA VAL A 78 -6.26 2.99 -6.58
C VAL A 78 -6.29 4.04 -7.67
N GLN A 79 -6.04 3.66 -8.92
CA GLN A 79 -6.11 4.59 -10.07
C GLN A 79 -7.51 5.22 -10.20
N SER A 80 -8.57 4.41 -10.14
CA SER A 80 -9.96 4.89 -10.17
C SER A 80 -10.24 5.87 -9.02
N TYR A 81 -9.83 5.51 -7.81
CA TYR A 81 -9.99 6.38 -6.64
C TYR A 81 -9.29 7.74 -6.81
N VAL A 82 -8.02 7.73 -7.20
CA VAL A 82 -7.23 8.96 -7.41
C VAL A 82 -7.82 9.78 -8.56
N SER A 83 -8.25 9.16 -9.65
CA SER A 83 -8.90 9.85 -10.77
C SER A 83 -10.16 10.60 -10.33
N ARG A 84 -10.94 10.02 -9.40
CA ARG A 84 -12.12 10.68 -8.82
C ARG A 84 -11.74 11.84 -7.91
N LEU A 85 -10.70 11.69 -7.08
CA LEU A 85 -10.19 12.78 -6.24
C LEU A 85 -9.70 13.98 -7.05
N THR A 86 -9.14 13.72 -8.23
CA THR A 86 -8.56 14.74 -9.11
C THR A 86 -9.44 15.07 -10.31
N SER A 87 -10.75 14.77 -10.22
CA SER A 87 -11.66 14.93 -11.36
C SER A 87 -11.99 16.39 -11.69
N LYS A 88 -12.08 17.26 -10.67
CA LYS A 88 -12.37 18.68 -10.84
C LYS A 88 -11.13 19.52 -11.14
N THR A 89 -10.04 19.24 -10.45
CA THR A 89 -8.77 19.95 -10.60
C THR A 89 -7.62 18.95 -10.60
N LYS A 90 -6.72 19.09 -11.56
CA LYS A 90 -5.52 18.29 -11.64
C LYS A 90 -4.43 18.92 -10.78
N PRO A 91 -3.92 18.23 -9.75
CA PRO A 91 -2.81 18.75 -8.96
C PRO A 91 -1.52 18.73 -9.79
N ARG A 92 -0.50 19.45 -9.33
CA ARG A 92 0.84 19.45 -9.92
C ARG A 92 1.39 18.04 -10.06
N ALA A 93 1.22 17.22 -9.03
CA ALA A 93 1.65 15.82 -9.03
C ALA A 93 0.83 14.97 -8.06
N VAL A 94 0.86 13.66 -8.25
CA VAL A 94 0.32 12.67 -7.32
C VAL A 94 1.42 11.69 -6.94
N VAL A 95 1.67 11.52 -5.64
CA VAL A 95 2.53 10.45 -5.10
C VAL A 95 1.64 9.29 -4.66
N VAL A 96 1.80 8.11 -5.27
CA VAL A 96 1.03 6.92 -4.89
C VAL A 96 1.93 5.93 -4.18
N CYS A 97 1.58 5.63 -2.93
CA CYS A 97 2.37 4.78 -2.06
C CYS A 97 1.99 3.31 -2.17
N MET A 98 3.00 2.44 -2.25
CA MET A 98 2.87 1.04 -1.88
C MET A 98 3.13 0.91 -0.38
N ILE A 99 2.48 -0.06 0.27
CA ILE A 99 2.60 -0.29 1.71
C ILE A 99 4.04 -0.66 2.12
N TYR A 100 4.39 -0.34 3.36
CA TYR A 100 5.63 -0.78 4.00
C TYR A 100 5.53 -2.24 4.46
N PHE A 101 6.67 -2.85 4.83
CA PHE A 101 6.66 -4.18 5.42
C PHE A 101 6.27 -4.13 6.89
N PRO A 102 5.43 -5.05 7.38
CA PRO A 102 5.25 -5.23 8.81
C PRO A 102 6.58 -5.56 9.51
N LEU A 103 6.71 -5.21 10.78
CA LEU A 103 7.85 -5.65 11.58
C LEU A 103 7.89 -7.17 11.66
N GLU A 104 9.04 -7.76 11.37
CA GLU A 104 9.28 -9.20 11.51
C GLU A 104 9.10 -9.63 12.96
N TRP A 105 8.73 -10.90 13.17
CA TRP A 105 8.39 -11.37 14.50
C TRP A 105 9.61 -11.60 15.37
N GLU A 106 9.54 -11.10 16.61
CA GLU A 106 10.47 -11.42 17.69
C GLU A 106 9.72 -11.99 18.89
N LYS A 107 10.39 -12.85 19.66
CA LYS A 107 9.79 -13.47 20.85
C LYS A 107 9.39 -12.38 21.86
N GLY A 108 8.15 -12.44 22.31
CA GLY A 108 7.62 -11.51 23.32
C GLY A 108 6.94 -10.26 22.74
N GLN A 109 6.89 -10.11 21.43
CA GLN A 109 6.15 -9.02 20.82
C GLN A 109 4.63 -9.22 20.99
N THR A 110 3.96 -8.14 21.37
CA THR A 110 2.49 -8.05 21.37
C THR A 110 2.07 -7.11 20.24
N SER A 111 1.05 -7.50 19.50
CA SER A 111 0.46 -6.69 18.43
C SER A 111 -0.97 -7.16 18.19
N TRP A 112 -1.86 -6.23 17.91
CA TRP A 112 -3.20 -6.56 17.47
C TRP A 112 -3.22 -7.34 16.14
N ALA A 113 -2.20 -7.16 15.32
CA ALA A 113 -2.05 -7.82 14.03
C ALA A 113 -1.41 -9.21 14.10
N ASN A 114 -0.99 -9.68 15.29
CA ASN A 114 -0.28 -10.96 15.43
C ASN A 114 -1.04 -12.14 14.83
N ALA A 115 -2.34 -12.24 15.07
CA ALA A 115 -3.15 -13.35 14.55
C ALA A 115 -3.20 -13.33 13.01
N GLN A 116 -3.35 -12.15 12.40
CA GLN A 116 -3.39 -11.95 10.96
C GLN A 116 -2.03 -12.26 10.31
N LEU A 117 -0.94 -11.72 10.88
CA LEU A 117 0.42 -11.95 10.39
C LEU A 117 0.81 -13.42 10.51
N LYS A 118 0.47 -14.07 11.62
CA LYS A 118 0.68 -15.52 11.80
C LYS A 118 -0.13 -16.35 10.79
N ALA A 119 -1.39 -15.98 10.53
CA ALA A 119 -2.21 -16.65 9.52
C ALA A 119 -1.61 -16.51 8.12
N LEU A 120 -0.93 -15.40 7.83
CA LEU A 120 -0.16 -15.17 6.61
C LEU A 120 1.23 -15.81 6.62
N ARG A 121 1.57 -16.57 7.67
CA ARG A 121 2.90 -17.17 7.87
C ARG A 121 4.04 -16.15 7.92
N TYR A 122 3.75 -14.89 8.17
CA TYR A 122 4.75 -13.83 8.22
C TYR A 122 5.77 -14.03 9.33
N ASP A 123 5.36 -14.63 10.45
CA ASP A 123 6.24 -14.96 11.58
C ASP A 123 7.31 -16.03 11.23
N SER A 124 7.05 -16.86 10.23
CA SER A 124 7.95 -17.96 9.83
C SER A 124 8.64 -17.73 8.49
N TYR A 125 7.99 -16.96 7.61
CA TYR A 125 8.45 -16.72 6.23
C TYR A 125 8.09 -15.29 5.80
N PRO A 126 8.66 -14.26 6.45
CA PRO A 126 8.35 -12.85 6.17
C PRO A 126 8.65 -12.48 4.72
N GLU A 127 9.71 -13.04 4.15
CA GLU A 127 10.18 -12.78 2.79
C GLU A 127 9.11 -13.07 1.73
N LYS A 128 8.16 -13.96 2.00
CA LYS A 128 7.11 -14.31 1.03
C LYS A 128 6.09 -13.19 0.86
N LEU A 129 5.63 -12.60 1.96
CA LEU A 129 4.74 -11.44 1.92
C LEU A 129 5.48 -10.21 1.40
N GLN A 130 6.73 -10.01 1.82
CA GLN A 130 7.59 -8.93 1.35
C GLN A 130 7.79 -9.00 -0.17
N MET A 131 8.05 -10.20 -0.71
CA MET A 131 8.16 -10.42 -2.15
C MET A 131 6.83 -10.10 -2.86
N ALA A 132 5.70 -10.53 -2.33
CA ALA A 132 4.39 -10.21 -2.89
C ALA A 132 4.15 -8.68 -2.93
N ILE A 133 4.49 -7.95 -1.88
CA ILE A 133 4.39 -6.48 -1.82
C ILE A 133 5.29 -5.83 -2.87
N ARG A 134 6.54 -6.27 -3.02
CA ARG A 134 7.45 -5.78 -4.07
C ARG A 134 6.88 -6.03 -5.46
N GLN A 135 6.36 -7.23 -5.72
CA GLN A 135 5.76 -7.53 -7.03
C GLN A 135 4.52 -6.67 -7.30
N MET A 136 3.68 -6.40 -6.27
CA MET A 136 2.54 -5.50 -6.44
C MET A 136 2.97 -4.06 -6.73
N TYR A 137 4.04 -3.58 -6.13
CA TYR A 137 4.62 -2.29 -6.51
C TYR A 137 4.97 -2.24 -8.00
N GLU A 138 5.68 -3.24 -8.51
CA GLU A 138 6.15 -3.30 -9.89
C GLU A 138 5.01 -3.43 -10.93
N VAL A 139 4.02 -4.29 -10.64
CA VAL A 139 2.98 -4.62 -11.63
C VAL A 139 1.70 -3.79 -11.49
N ALA A 140 1.53 -3.08 -10.37
CA ALA A 140 0.34 -2.30 -10.07
C ALA A 140 0.69 -0.84 -9.79
N THR A 141 1.28 -0.52 -8.63
CA THR A 141 1.50 0.87 -8.20
C THR A 141 2.32 1.68 -9.21
N ARG A 142 3.42 1.16 -9.72
CA ARG A 142 4.25 1.81 -10.77
C ARG A 142 3.55 2.00 -12.12
N LYS A 143 2.44 1.30 -12.34
CA LYS A 143 1.68 1.37 -13.59
C LYS A 143 0.51 2.33 -13.55
N ILE A 144 0.22 2.92 -12.39
CA ILE A 144 -0.85 3.90 -12.24
C ILE A 144 -0.54 5.12 -13.11
N ARG A 145 -1.55 5.56 -13.85
CA ARG A 145 -1.51 6.77 -14.68
C ARG A 145 -2.79 7.56 -14.44
N ILE A 146 -2.64 8.85 -14.22
CA ILE A 146 -3.76 9.77 -14.04
C ILE A 146 -3.66 10.80 -15.17
N GLU A 147 -4.71 10.90 -15.94
CA GLU A 147 -4.76 11.86 -17.03
C GLU A 147 -4.60 13.29 -16.53
N GLY A 148 -3.72 14.05 -17.18
CA GLY A 148 -3.49 15.47 -16.88
C GLY A 148 -2.66 15.77 -15.63
N THR A 149 -2.00 14.75 -15.01
CA THR A 149 -1.05 14.98 -13.92
C THR A 149 0.05 13.91 -13.88
N GLN A 150 1.21 14.27 -13.37
CA GLN A 150 2.30 13.31 -13.17
C GLN A 150 2.04 12.43 -11.94
N VAL A 151 2.37 11.13 -12.06
CA VAL A 151 2.25 10.17 -10.97
C VAL A 151 3.63 9.63 -10.60
N PHE A 152 3.99 9.78 -9.34
CA PHE A 152 5.23 9.31 -8.73
C PHE A 152 4.93 8.12 -7.81
N PRO A 153 5.37 6.91 -8.16
CA PRO A 153 5.20 5.75 -7.29
C PRO A 153 6.20 5.82 -6.12
N CYS A 154 5.72 5.53 -4.91
CA CYS A 154 6.53 5.53 -3.70
C CYS A 154 6.52 4.15 -3.04
N ALA A 155 7.67 3.52 -2.89
CA ALA A 155 7.85 2.23 -2.22
C ALA A 155 8.13 2.46 -0.73
N LEU A 156 7.10 2.50 0.13
CA LEU A 156 7.27 2.72 1.57
C LEU A 156 8.00 1.58 2.29
N TYR A 157 8.11 0.40 1.67
CA TYR A 157 8.90 -0.71 2.20
C TYR A 157 10.43 -0.50 2.07
N GLU A 158 10.89 0.52 1.36
CA GLU A 158 12.31 0.89 1.31
C GLU A 158 12.76 1.54 2.63
N PRO A 159 12.09 2.60 3.13
CA PRO A 159 12.42 3.19 4.43
C PRO A 159 11.94 2.35 5.63
N LEU A 160 10.92 1.50 5.47
CA LEU A 160 10.35 0.65 6.52
C LEU A 160 10.39 -0.82 6.08
N ASP A 161 11.57 -1.42 6.21
CA ASP A 161 11.90 -2.76 5.68
C ASP A 161 11.44 -3.93 6.57
N GLY A 162 10.80 -3.64 7.72
CA GLY A 162 10.30 -4.64 8.65
C GLY A 162 11.33 -5.20 9.63
N LYS A 163 12.58 -4.72 9.64
CA LYS A 163 13.67 -5.29 10.44
C LYS A 163 14.03 -4.48 11.68
N ASN A 164 13.89 -3.15 11.60
CA ASN A 164 14.25 -2.29 12.73
C ASN A 164 13.02 -2.03 13.61
N LYS A 165 13.05 -2.55 14.83
CA LYS A 165 11.98 -2.40 15.83
C LYS A 165 11.69 -0.94 16.19
N GLU A 166 12.69 -0.08 16.18
CA GLU A 166 12.55 1.33 16.52
C GLU A 166 11.65 2.08 15.52
N ASP A 167 11.49 1.55 14.32
CA ASP A 167 10.64 2.14 13.29
C ASP A 167 9.14 1.89 13.52
N TYR A 168 8.78 1.08 14.51
CA TYR A 168 7.42 0.63 14.75
C TYR A 168 6.98 0.82 16.21
N ILE A 169 5.75 1.28 16.43
CA ILE A 169 5.07 1.22 17.74
C ILE A 169 4.44 -0.16 17.90
N ASP A 170 3.81 -0.62 16.86
CA ASP A 170 3.22 -1.94 16.71
C ASP A 170 3.70 -2.53 15.39
N ARG A 171 3.63 -3.85 15.21
CA ARG A 171 4.17 -4.54 14.02
C ARG A 171 3.70 -3.97 12.68
N VAL A 172 2.56 -3.28 12.68
CA VAL A 172 1.96 -2.67 11.47
C VAL A 172 1.74 -1.17 11.60
N GLU A 173 2.25 -0.56 12.66
CA GLU A 173 2.10 0.88 12.92
C GLU A 173 3.47 1.54 13.08
N PRO A 174 3.81 2.54 12.25
CA PRO A 174 5.08 3.23 12.35
C PRO A 174 5.20 4.01 13.65
N SER A 175 6.40 4.04 14.21
CA SER A 175 6.78 4.95 15.29
C SER A 175 7.02 6.36 14.76
N ALA A 176 7.36 7.30 15.65
CA ALA A 176 7.84 8.62 15.26
C ALA A 176 9.07 8.54 14.35
N GLU A 177 10.00 7.61 14.63
CA GLU A 177 11.21 7.39 13.81
C GLU A 177 10.86 6.80 12.45
N GLY A 178 9.98 5.78 12.42
CA GLY A 178 9.45 5.25 11.15
C GLY A 178 8.74 6.32 10.32
N GLY A 179 7.92 7.16 10.98
CA GLY A 179 7.27 8.31 10.33
C GLY A 179 8.28 9.32 9.77
N ARG A 180 9.37 9.60 10.50
CA ARG A 180 10.46 10.47 10.03
C ARG A 180 11.13 9.91 8.76
N LYS A 181 11.39 8.60 8.70
CA LYS A 181 11.96 7.94 7.52
C LYS A 181 11.01 8.00 6.32
N MET A 182 9.71 7.77 6.55
CA MET A 182 8.70 7.93 5.50
C MET A 182 8.64 9.37 4.99
N ALA A 183 8.69 10.37 5.89
CA ALA A 183 8.70 11.78 5.53
C ALA A 183 9.94 12.15 4.70
N ALA A 184 11.13 11.67 5.07
CA ALA A 184 12.35 11.86 4.29
C ALA A 184 12.19 11.31 2.86
N ARG A 185 11.59 10.10 2.71
CA ARG A 185 11.31 9.53 1.39
C ARG A 185 10.35 10.39 0.57
N PHE A 186 9.35 11.01 1.19
CA PHE A 186 8.48 11.95 0.49
C PHE A 186 9.25 13.18 0.04
N VAL A 187 10.11 13.76 0.88
CA VAL A 187 10.94 14.93 0.52
C VAL A 187 11.80 14.62 -0.70
N GLU A 188 12.51 13.47 -0.73
CA GLU A 188 13.30 13.04 -1.89
C GLU A 188 12.48 13.02 -3.20
N ILE A 189 11.25 12.50 -3.14
CA ILE A 189 10.36 12.48 -4.31
C ILE A 189 9.92 13.89 -4.69
N LEU A 190 9.60 14.73 -3.71
CA LEU A 190 9.13 16.10 -3.94
C LEU A 190 10.22 16.99 -4.54
N GLU A 191 11.48 16.83 -4.15
CA GLU A 191 12.62 17.51 -4.74
C GLU A 191 12.77 17.20 -6.25
N GLY A 192 12.38 16.00 -6.68
CA GLY A 192 12.35 15.62 -8.10
C GLY A 192 11.16 16.17 -8.91
N ILE A 193 10.20 16.84 -8.25
CA ILE A 193 8.98 17.39 -8.87
C ILE A 193 9.15 18.89 -9.21
N VAL A 194 10.15 19.53 -8.65
CA VAL A 194 10.42 20.98 -8.82
C VAL A 194 10.91 21.32 -10.22
#